data_8551ceff52acd3d59271e40ad9ba664f
#
_entry.id   8551ceff52acd3d59271e40ad9ba664f
#
_cell.length_a   1.000
_cell.length_b   1.000
_cell.length_c   1.000
_cell.angle_alpha   90.00
_cell.angle_beta   90.00
_cell.angle_gamma   90.00
#
_symmetry.space_group_name_H-M   'P 1'
#
loop_
_entity.id
_entity.type
_entity.pdbx_description
1 polymer ?
#
loop_
_entity_poly.entity_id
_entity_poly.type
_entity_poly.pdbx_seq_one_letter_code
_entity_poly.pdbx_strand_id
1 'polypeptide(L)'
;MQIQIDPILLSKVQKPARYVGGEWNSVVKNHNDVDFTVAYCFPDVYEVAMSHLGLRILYALLNKRGDTAAERVYAPWPDMEELMRKKGYPLYSLETKTAVRDFDMVGFTLQYEMSFTNILNMLDLAGIPLLAAERGEETPLIVAGGPCTYNPEPLADYFDLFCLGESEESVQLLADTIIAWKKDGKPGGKKGLLKTLATQKGNYVPAFYEPHYDSEGNFLDLVPTEKEAKTRIEKCVIADEETVFYPTEPIVPNIDIVHNRAVLELFRGCSRGCRFCQAGVLYRPVREKTPEHLADLAEQIVKNSGYDEISLMSLSSADYSQLPELVDLLLERFKGKKVSVSLPSLRVDSFSVDIAKKVQQVRKSGLTFAPEAGTQRLRDVINKGVTEKDLLDACENAFQNGWSTVKLYFMMGLPTETDEDLAGIADLAYKVLNLYRKVTGKNNGKVTVSVSSFVPKAHSAFQWAPQCSIEEIERKQQYIKGLIRDKHISYHYHDARTGRMEAAFARGDRRLGKVLYYAWKKGCKFDGWTEMFDYDKWNDSFADAGLEVDYFASRQRGEQEPFPWDHMSAGVAKAYLLNEWKKAHDEELTDDCRRKRCTGCGVCPNLGVHIIDLKAGDGNGKTTFSY
;
A
#
# COMPACT_ATOMS: atom_id res chain seq x y z
N MET A 1 8.59 20.17 23.20
CA MET A 1 9.50 21.32 22.89
C MET A 1 9.31 21.73 21.44
N GLN A 2 8.95 23.00 21.20
CA GLN A 2 8.81 23.52 19.82
C GLN A 2 10.19 23.89 19.25
N ILE A 3 10.46 23.43 18.04
CA ILE A 3 11.74 23.64 17.36
C ILE A 3 11.67 24.91 16.52
N GLN A 4 12.58 25.85 16.78
CA GLN A 4 12.74 27.02 15.94
C GLN A 4 13.84 26.76 14.90
N ILE A 5 13.42 26.62 13.64
CA ILE A 5 14.36 26.38 12.54
C ILE A 5 14.75 27.71 11.94
N ASP A 6 16.05 27.95 11.86
CA ASP A 6 16.59 29.14 11.19
C ASP A 6 16.27 29.07 9.67
N PRO A 7 15.52 30.05 9.12
CA PRO A 7 15.20 30.07 7.69
C PRO A 7 16.43 30.10 6.77
N ILE A 8 17.56 30.65 7.23
CA ILE A 8 18.81 30.66 6.47
C ILE A 8 19.36 29.24 6.33
N LEU A 9 19.17 28.38 7.33
CA LEU A 9 19.59 26.99 7.25
C LEU A 9 18.70 26.20 6.30
N LEU A 10 17.38 26.45 6.32
CA LEU A 10 16.46 25.82 5.38
C LEU A 10 16.73 26.17 3.92
N SER A 11 17.25 27.37 3.65
CA SER A 11 17.61 27.75 2.28
C SER A 11 18.78 26.94 1.69
N LYS A 12 19.49 26.15 2.51
CA LYS A 12 20.62 25.30 2.10
C LYS A 12 20.25 23.86 1.75
N VAL A 13 19.00 23.46 2.02
CA VAL A 13 18.52 22.11 1.72
C VAL A 13 17.68 22.10 0.45
N GLN A 14 17.62 20.94 -0.19
CA GLN A 14 16.73 20.73 -1.34
C GLN A 14 15.28 20.84 -0.90
N LYS A 15 14.46 21.56 -1.67
CA LYS A 15 13.03 21.71 -1.43
C LYS A 15 12.69 22.06 0.03
N PRO A 16 13.12 23.23 0.54
CA PRO A 16 12.90 23.61 1.94
C PRO A 16 11.42 23.61 2.35
N ALA A 17 10.50 23.77 1.39
CA ALA A 17 9.06 23.71 1.65
C ALA A 17 8.56 22.33 2.16
N ARG A 18 9.35 21.25 2.05
CA ARG A 18 9.06 19.95 2.68
C ARG A 18 8.97 20.04 4.21
N TYR A 19 9.60 21.06 4.81
CA TYR A 19 9.90 21.13 6.26
C TYR A 19 9.22 22.30 6.98
N VAL A 20 8.51 23.17 6.25
CA VAL A 20 7.96 24.40 6.83
C VAL A 20 6.53 24.26 7.38
N GLY A 21 5.71 23.34 6.86
CA GLY A 21 4.29 23.27 7.22
C GLY A 21 3.49 24.48 6.76
N GLY A 22 2.36 24.78 7.43
CA GLY A 22 1.51 25.93 7.13
C GLY A 22 0.72 25.80 5.83
N GLU A 23 0.48 24.58 5.38
CA GLU A 23 -0.35 24.29 4.21
C GLU A 23 -1.80 24.67 4.46
N TRP A 24 -2.49 25.06 3.40
CA TRP A 24 -3.93 25.31 3.45
C TRP A 24 -4.69 24.07 3.96
N ASN A 25 -5.66 24.28 4.84
CA ASN A 25 -6.42 23.25 5.55
C ASN A 25 -5.58 22.39 6.54
N SER A 26 -4.33 22.75 6.86
CA SER A 26 -3.64 22.12 7.99
C SER A 26 -4.27 22.57 9.31
N VAL A 27 -4.41 21.66 10.26
CA VAL A 27 -5.03 21.91 11.57
C VAL A 27 -3.96 22.04 12.62
N VAL A 28 -3.85 23.23 13.22
CA VAL A 28 -2.91 23.51 14.31
C VAL A 28 -3.68 23.68 15.61
N LYS A 29 -3.38 22.82 16.60
CA LYS A 29 -3.97 22.90 17.95
C LYS A 29 -2.87 23.12 18.99
N ASN A 30 -3.22 23.77 20.07
CA ASN A 30 -2.32 23.87 21.21
C ASN A 30 -2.37 22.55 22.00
N HIS A 31 -1.23 21.91 22.20
CA HIS A 31 -1.13 20.62 22.91
C HIS A 31 -1.61 20.70 24.37
N ASN A 32 -1.60 21.89 24.98
CA ASN A 32 -2.12 22.08 26.35
C ASN A 32 -3.66 22.06 26.42
N ASP A 33 -4.35 22.19 25.29
CA ASP A 33 -5.81 22.27 25.23
C ASP A 33 -6.44 20.93 24.81
N VAL A 34 -5.63 19.87 24.65
CA VAL A 34 -6.09 18.52 24.24
C VAL A 34 -5.60 17.46 25.20
N ASP A 35 -6.33 16.36 25.26
CA ASP A 35 -6.01 15.21 26.13
C ASP A 35 -5.02 14.23 25.48
N PHE A 36 -4.94 14.22 24.14
CA PHE A 36 -4.16 13.27 23.37
C PHE A 36 -3.47 13.93 22.17
N THR A 37 -2.19 13.61 22.02
CA THR A 37 -1.37 14.09 20.89
C THR A 37 -0.78 12.92 20.12
N VAL A 38 -0.85 12.98 18.78
CA VAL A 38 -0.27 11.96 17.90
C VAL A 38 0.56 12.56 16.78
N ALA A 39 1.78 12.06 16.62
CA ALA A 39 2.64 12.32 15.47
C ALA A 39 2.46 11.22 14.42
N TYR A 40 1.82 11.51 13.30
CA TYR A 40 1.71 10.58 12.18
C TYR A 40 2.96 10.65 11.30
N CYS A 41 3.76 9.61 11.39
CA CYS A 41 5.02 9.45 10.67
C CYS A 41 4.83 8.66 9.38
N PHE A 42 5.28 9.23 8.26
CA PHE A 42 5.38 8.53 7.00
C PHE A 42 6.87 8.34 6.65
N PRO A 43 7.34 7.08 6.46
CA PRO A 43 8.77 6.81 6.29
C PRO A 43 9.25 7.05 4.85
N ASP A 44 8.85 8.16 4.25
CA ASP A 44 9.33 8.65 2.95
C ASP A 44 9.19 10.19 2.92
N VAL A 45 9.61 10.79 1.80
CA VAL A 45 9.60 12.25 1.61
C VAL A 45 8.18 12.83 1.54
N TYR A 46 8.08 14.13 1.74
CA TYR A 46 6.85 14.92 1.72
C TYR A 46 5.95 14.62 0.50
N GLU A 47 6.52 14.55 -0.71
CA GLU A 47 5.75 14.39 -1.95
C GLU A 47 5.04 13.04 -2.04
N VAL A 48 5.65 12.00 -1.51
CA VAL A 48 5.06 10.65 -1.43
C VAL A 48 4.02 10.61 -0.30
N ALA A 49 4.40 11.08 0.87
CA ALA A 49 3.56 11.09 2.07
C ALA A 49 2.27 11.91 1.91
N MET A 50 2.37 13.12 1.36
CA MET A 50 1.23 13.99 1.09
C MET A 50 0.27 13.42 0.03
N SER A 51 0.72 12.47 -0.77
CA SER A 51 -0.12 11.77 -1.76
C SER A 51 -0.90 10.59 -1.17
N HIS A 52 -0.61 10.19 0.09
CA HIS A 52 -1.19 9.01 0.72
C HIS A 52 -2.56 9.29 1.35
N LEU A 53 -3.64 8.75 0.75
CA LEU A 53 -5.03 9.01 1.20
C LEU A 53 -5.29 8.52 2.63
N GLY A 54 -4.84 7.31 3.00
CA GLY A 54 -5.09 6.75 4.34
C GLY A 54 -4.56 7.65 5.46
N LEU A 55 -3.37 8.25 5.28
CA LEU A 55 -2.83 9.19 6.26
C LEU A 55 -3.69 10.46 6.36
N ARG A 56 -4.18 10.98 5.22
CA ARG A 56 -5.08 12.15 5.19
C ARG A 56 -6.41 11.87 5.91
N ILE A 57 -6.96 10.65 5.75
CA ILE A 57 -8.18 10.23 6.45
C ILE A 57 -7.96 10.24 7.96
N LEU A 58 -6.92 9.56 8.45
CA LEU A 58 -6.64 9.44 9.88
C LEU A 58 -6.29 10.79 10.53
N TYR A 59 -5.50 11.62 9.83
CA TYR A 59 -5.18 12.97 10.27
C TYR A 59 -6.44 13.83 10.43
N ALA A 60 -7.30 13.87 9.42
CA ALA A 60 -8.52 14.68 9.45
C ALA A 60 -9.51 14.15 10.49
N LEU A 61 -9.67 12.81 10.59
CA LEU A 61 -10.57 12.16 11.54
C LEU A 61 -10.21 12.51 12.99
N LEU A 62 -8.95 12.38 13.37
CA LEU A 62 -8.51 12.69 14.72
C LEU A 62 -8.54 14.19 15.01
N ASN A 63 -8.21 15.03 14.03
CA ASN A 63 -8.28 16.48 14.20
C ASN A 63 -9.72 17.01 14.27
N LYS A 64 -10.74 16.26 13.83
CA LYS A 64 -12.15 16.60 14.04
C LYS A 64 -12.57 16.47 15.51
N ARG A 65 -11.85 15.68 16.30
CA ARG A 65 -12.07 15.58 17.76
C ARG A 65 -11.59 16.84 18.47
N GLY A 66 -12.32 17.28 19.49
CA GLY A 66 -11.93 18.43 20.32
C GLY A 66 -10.79 18.13 21.30
N ASP A 67 -10.62 16.87 21.67
CA ASP A 67 -9.69 16.38 22.70
C ASP A 67 -8.37 15.83 22.13
N THR A 68 -8.16 15.90 20.81
CA THR A 68 -7.02 15.27 20.14
C THR A 68 -6.34 16.25 19.17
N ALA A 69 -5.00 16.25 19.13
CA ALA A 69 -4.19 16.89 18.11
C ALA A 69 -3.39 15.84 17.34
N ALA A 70 -3.60 15.77 16.03
CA ALA A 70 -2.83 14.92 15.13
C ALA A 70 -1.95 15.78 14.21
N GLU A 71 -0.67 15.47 14.14
CA GLU A 71 0.32 16.23 13.37
C GLU A 71 1.12 15.31 12.46
N ARG A 72 1.64 15.87 11.35
CA ARG A 72 2.35 15.12 10.31
C ARG A 72 3.85 15.21 10.48
N VAL A 73 4.51 14.08 10.24
CA VAL A 73 5.97 13.95 10.25
C VAL A 73 6.41 13.12 9.05
N TYR A 74 7.38 13.60 8.29
CA TYR A 74 7.90 12.89 7.12
C TYR A 74 9.39 12.66 7.25
N ALA A 75 9.91 11.61 6.60
CA ALA A 75 11.33 11.32 6.61
C ALA A 75 12.11 12.46 5.95
N PRO A 76 13.09 13.08 6.64
CA PRO A 76 13.89 14.14 6.04
C PRO A 76 14.86 13.54 5.01
N TRP A 77 14.98 14.23 3.86
CA TRP A 77 16.00 13.86 2.85
C TRP A 77 17.42 13.99 3.43
N PRO A 78 18.43 13.29 2.93
CA PRO A 78 19.76 13.24 3.54
C PRO A 78 20.42 14.59 3.87
N ASP A 79 20.21 15.62 3.04
CA ASP A 79 20.76 16.96 3.28
C ASP A 79 20.12 17.67 4.50
N MET A 80 18.80 17.50 4.67
CA MET A 80 18.09 17.99 5.86
C MET A 80 18.45 17.17 7.10
N GLU A 81 18.57 15.85 6.98
CA GLU A 81 19.04 14.99 8.06
C GLU A 81 20.42 15.40 8.55
N GLU A 82 21.37 15.61 7.64
CA GLU A 82 22.72 16.08 7.98
C GLU A 82 22.66 17.42 8.74
N LEU A 83 21.83 18.35 8.27
CA LEU A 83 21.61 19.62 8.94
C LEU A 83 21.06 19.44 10.36
N MET A 84 20.04 18.58 10.53
CA MET A 84 19.43 18.28 11.82
C MET A 84 20.46 17.71 12.79
N ARG A 85 21.22 16.69 12.37
CA ARG A 85 22.28 16.07 13.19
C ARG A 85 23.35 17.08 13.59
N LYS A 86 23.83 17.90 12.65
CA LYS A 86 24.85 18.93 12.91
C LYS A 86 24.40 20.01 13.88
N LYS A 87 23.10 20.33 13.88
CA LYS A 87 22.53 21.40 14.73
C LYS A 87 21.89 20.87 16.01
N GLY A 88 21.77 19.55 16.17
CA GLY A 88 21.08 18.93 17.29
C GLY A 88 19.57 19.15 17.26
N TYR A 89 18.99 19.37 16.08
CA TYR A 89 17.54 19.44 15.93
C TYR A 89 16.95 18.03 15.94
N PRO A 90 16.06 17.68 16.86
CA PRO A 90 15.34 16.42 16.78
C PRO A 90 14.33 16.43 15.63
N LEU A 91 13.87 15.27 15.20
CA LEU A 91 12.74 15.15 14.28
C LEU A 91 11.50 15.82 14.88
N TYR A 92 10.75 16.55 14.05
CA TYR A 92 9.64 17.41 14.49
C TYR A 92 8.45 17.32 13.53
N SER A 93 7.28 17.68 14.04
CA SER A 93 6.03 17.75 13.28
C SER A 93 5.92 18.99 12.40
N LEU A 94 5.09 18.93 11.35
CA LEU A 94 4.90 20.06 10.42
C LEU A 94 3.97 21.14 10.98
N GLU A 95 3.02 20.82 11.82
CA GLU A 95 2.03 21.75 12.35
C GLU A 95 2.65 22.69 13.41
N THR A 96 2.99 22.15 14.56
CA THR A 96 3.50 22.95 15.70
C THR A 96 5.01 22.99 15.82
N LYS A 97 5.76 22.25 15.01
CA LYS A 97 7.21 22.03 15.16
C LYS A 97 7.58 21.38 16.49
N THR A 98 6.69 20.59 17.06
CA THR A 98 6.96 19.85 18.29
C THR A 98 7.85 18.65 18.00
N ALA A 99 8.85 18.41 18.86
CA ALA A 99 9.72 17.24 18.76
C ALA A 99 8.89 15.95 18.86
N VAL A 100 9.14 14.98 17.97
CA VAL A 100 8.34 13.74 17.88
C VAL A 100 8.29 12.95 19.19
N ARG A 101 9.37 12.98 19.96
CA ARG A 101 9.42 12.30 21.26
C ARG A 101 8.51 12.89 22.33
N ASP A 102 7.97 14.09 22.11
CA ASP A 102 7.13 14.81 23.09
C ASP A 102 5.62 14.58 22.84
N PHE A 103 5.25 13.69 21.92
CA PHE A 103 3.87 13.27 21.69
C PHE A 103 3.50 12.08 22.59
N ASP A 104 2.19 11.85 22.79
CA ASP A 104 1.71 10.66 23.49
C ASP A 104 1.87 9.39 22.64
N MET A 105 1.70 9.52 21.33
CA MET A 105 1.80 8.41 20.36
C MET A 105 2.54 8.85 19.10
N VAL A 106 3.32 7.95 18.55
CA VAL A 106 3.95 8.07 17.24
C VAL A 106 3.42 6.95 16.35
N GLY A 107 2.63 7.31 15.35
CA GLY A 107 1.98 6.35 14.44
C GLY A 107 2.67 6.29 13.09
N PHE A 108 3.22 5.14 12.71
CA PHE A 108 3.81 4.90 11.40
C PHE A 108 2.84 4.21 10.45
N THR A 109 2.86 4.60 9.17
CA THR A 109 2.17 3.86 8.12
C THR A 109 3.17 3.04 7.30
N LEU A 110 3.00 1.71 7.30
CA LEU A 110 3.89 0.74 6.68
C LEU A 110 3.34 0.34 5.31
N GLN A 111 3.81 1.01 4.25
CA GLN A 111 3.31 0.81 2.89
C GLN A 111 4.19 -0.11 2.04
N TYR A 112 5.49 -0.16 2.34
CA TYR A 112 6.48 -0.85 1.51
C TYR A 112 7.69 -1.26 2.35
N GLU A 113 8.17 -2.48 2.17
CA GLU A 113 9.26 -3.06 2.97
C GLU A 113 10.58 -2.28 2.84
N MET A 114 10.85 -1.73 1.65
CA MET A 114 12.08 -0.96 1.41
C MET A 114 12.08 0.43 2.06
N SER A 115 11.07 0.76 2.85
CA SER A 115 11.05 1.96 3.70
C SER A 115 11.37 1.68 5.17
N PHE A 116 11.64 0.43 5.57
CA PHE A 116 11.81 0.05 6.97
C PHE A 116 13.03 0.69 7.63
N THR A 117 14.14 0.88 6.90
CA THR A 117 15.33 1.60 7.38
C THR A 117 15.02 3.05 7.74
N ASN A 118 14.11 3.70 7.00
CA ASN A 118 13.68 5.06 7.30
C ASN A 118 12.97 5.16 8.65
N ILE A 119 12.25 4.10 9.08
CA ILE A 119 11.58 4.06 10.39
C ILE A 119 12.63 4.15 11.50
N LEU A 120 13.68 3.31 11.43
CA LEU A 120 14.77 3.34 12.41
C LEU A 120 15.46 4.71 12.41
N ASN A 121 15.70 5.26 11.23
CA ASN A 121 16.31 6.58 11.08
C ASN A 121 15.44 7.70 11.68
N MET A 122 14.12 7.64 11.50
CA MET A 122 13.19 8.62 12.08
C MET A 122 13.12 8.49 13.61
N LEU A 123 13.13 7.28 14.17
CA LEU A 123 13.18 7.05 15.62
C LEU A 123 14.49 7.60 16.21
N ASP A 124 15.63 7.33 15.59
CA ASP A 124 16.94 7.84 16.00
C ASP A 124 16.99 9.38 15.96
N LEU A 125 16.53 9.99 14.86
CA LEU A 125 16.44 11.45 14.74
C LEU A 125 15.49 12.08 15.75
N ALA A 126 14.45 11.37 16.16
CA ALA A 126 13.54 11.80 17.20
C ALA A 126 14.15 11.68 18.61
N GLY A 127 15.27 10.96 18.76
CA GLY A 127 15.87 10.64 20.05
C GLY A 127 15.04 9.64 20.84
N ILE A 128 14.32 8.74 20.15
CA ILE A 128 13.54 7.65 20.73
C ILE A 128 14.35 6.36 20.62
N PRO A 129 14.52 5.57 21.71
CA PRO A 129 15.20 4.28 21.63
C PRO A 129 14.59 3.38 20.56
N LEU A 130 15.43 2.74 19.75
CA LEU A 130 14.96 1.94 18.63
C LEU A 130 14.14 0.74 19.11
N LEU A 131 14.71 -0.06 20.02
CA LEU A 131 14.05 -1.25 20.53
C LEU A 131 12.93 -0.90 21.52
N ALA A 132 11.78 -1.51 21.34
CA ALA A 132 10.64 -1.33 22.25
C ALA A 132 10.99 -1.68 23.70
N ALA A 133 11.84 -2.70 23.91
CA ALA A 133 12.28 -3.12 25.22
C ALA A 133 13.17 -2.10 25.98
N GLU A 134 13.76 -1.13 25.26
CA GLU A 134 14.59 -0.07 25.84
C GLU A 134 13.79 1.18 26.20
N ARG A 135 12.49 1.23 25.88
CA ARG A 135 11.62 2.40 26.09
C ARG A 135 11.02 2.40 27.47
N GLY A 136 11.20 3.52 28.18
CA GLY A 136 10.57 3.76 29.48
C GLY A 136 9.15 4.32 29.39
N GLU A 137 8.55 4.58 30.56
CA GLU A 137 7.19 5.10 30.74
C GLU A 137 6.96 6.48 30.07
N GLU A 138 8.02 7.30 29.96
CA GLU A 138 7.94 8.65 29.40
C GLU A 138 8.13 8.70 27.89
N THR A 139 8.44 7.56 27.25
CA THR A 139 8.53 7.52 25.79
C THR A 139 7.14 7.36 25.16
N PRO A 140 6.87 7.99 24.01
CA PRO A 140 5.60 7.83 23.32
C PRO A 140 5.32 6.36 22.99
N LEU A 141 4.05 6.02 22.82
CA LEU A 141 3.65 4.72 22.28
C LEU A 141 3.96 4.67 20.78
N ILE A 142 4.76 3.71 20.34
CA ILE A 142 5.14 3.55 18.93
C ILE A 142 4.21 2.54 18.27
N VAL A 143 3.39 3.01 17.34
CA VAL A 143 2.31 2.25 16.72
C VAL A 143 2.50 2.18 15.20
N ALA A 144 2.17 1.05 14.60
CA ALA A 144 2.17 0.89 13.15
C ALA A 144 0.83 0.43 12.59
N GLY A 145 0.49 0.93 11.40
CA GLY A 145 -0.62 0.49 10.57
C GLY A 145 -0.21 0.34 9.11
N GLY A 146 -1.10 -0.13 8.24
CA GLY A 146 -0.85 -0.27 6.80
C GLY A 146 -0.62 -1.72 6.34
N PRO A 147 -0.45 -1.95 5.02
CA PRO A 147 -0.43 -3.30 4.45
C PRO A 147 0.73 -4.18 4.91
N CYS A 148 1.90 -3.62 5.24
CA CYS A 148 3.01 -4.43 5.73
C CYS A 148 2.78 -4.97 7.16
N THR A 149 1.78 -4.49 7.90
CA THR A 149 1.42 -5.06 9.23
C THR A 149 0.87 -6.47 9.13
N TYR A 150 0.57 -6.97 7.94
CA TYR A 150 0.15 -8.36 7.75
C TYR A 150 1.32 -9.36 7.80
N ASN A 151 2.56 -8.89 7.74
CA ASN A 151 3.74 -9.58 8.25
C ASN A 151 4.56 -8.61 9.11
N PRO A 152 4.22 -8.41 10.40
CA PRO A 152 4.87 -7.43 11.26
C PRO A 152 6.22 -7.90 11.81
N GLU A 153 6.53 -9.19 11.70
CA GLU A 153 7.64 -9.83 12.42
C GLU A 153 9.01 -9.19 12.14
N PRO A 154 9.38 -8.78 10.91
CA PRO A 154 10.65 -8.08 10.69
C PRO A 154 10.82 -6.77 11.47
N LEU A 155 9.70 -6.18 11.93
CA LEU A 155 9.68 -4.93 12.69
C LEU A 155 9.22 -5.11 14.15
N ALA A 156 8.94 -6.34 14.59
CA ALA A 156 8.31 -6.61 15.87
C ALA A 156 9.05 -6.01 17.07
N ASP A 157 10.38 -6.02 17.07
CA ASP A 157 11.20 -5.50 18.17
C ASP A 157 11.24 -3.95 18.22
N TYR A 158 10.77 -3.27 17.17
CA TYR A 158 10.80 -1.80 17.06
C TYR A 158 9.47 -1.13 17.38
N PHE A 159 8.38 -1.88 17.51
CA PHE A 159 7.04 -1.34 17.74
C PHE A 159 6.41 -1.85 19.04
N ASP A 160 5.68 -0.97 19.69
CA ASP A 160 4.89 -1.34 20.88
C ASP A 160 3.57 -2.00 20.46
N LEU A 161 3.00 -1.58 19.30
CA LEU A 161 1.67 -2.03 18.85
C LEU A 161 1.59 -1.99 17.31
N PHE A 162 0.98 -3.01 16.70
CA PHE A 162 0.51 -3.00 15.33
C PHE A 162 -1.01 -3.03 15.28
N CYS A 163 -1.60 -2.18 14.40
CA CYS A 163 -3.02 -2.13 14.13
C CYS A 163 -3.30 -2.72 12.75
N LEU A 164 -4.09 -3.78 12.71
CA LEU A 164 -4.38 -4.56 11.51
C LEU A 164 -5.73 -4.20 10.90
N GLY A 165 -5.74 -3.82 9.64
CA GLY A 165 -6.95 -3.52 8.88
C GLY A 165 -7.28 -2.05 8.72
N GLU A 166 -8.56 -1.74 8.56
CA GLU A 166 -9.08 -0.40 8.39
C GLU A 166 -9.17 0.31 9.74
N SER A 167 -8.74 1.55 9.82
CA SER A 167 -8.42 2.16 11.10
C SER A 167 -9.36 3.29 11.52
N GLU A 168 -10.38 3.64 10.74
CA GLU A 168 -11.25 4.79 11.03
C GLU A 168 -12.01 4.66 12.37
N GLU A 169 -12.43 3.43 12.72
CA GLU A 169 -13.07 3.16 14.00
C GLU A 169 -12.03 2.82 15.08
N SER A 170 -11.05 1.98 14.73
CA SER A 170 -10.07 1.48 15.69
C SER A 170 -9.13 2.57 16.21
N VAL A 171 -8.79 3.60 15.40
CA VAL A 171 -7.95 4.70 15.86
C VAL A 171 -8.66 5.62 16.85
N GLN A 172 -9.98 5.77 16.72
CA GLN A 172 -10.78 6.51 17.69
C GLN A 172 -10.85 5.76 19.02
N LEU A 173 -11.09 4.43 18.98
CA LEU A 173 -11.06 3.59 20.18
C LEU A 173 -9.67 3.58 20.84
N LEU A 174 -8.60 3.59 20.05
CA LEU A 174 -7.22 3.72 20.55
C LEU A 174 -7.03 5.05 21.29
N ALA A 175 -7.48 6.17 20.69
CA ALA A 175 -7.41 7.49 21.32
C ALA A 175 -8.21 7.52 22.64
N ASP A 176 -9.46 7.03 22.63
CA ASP A 176 -10.31 6.96 23.84
C ASP A 176 -9.65 6.15 24.95
N THR A 177 -9.03 5.02 24.60
CA THR A 177 -8.35 4.14 25.57
C THR A 177 -7.14 4.84 26.19
N ILE A 178 -6.33 5.53 25.38
CA ILE A 178 -5.15 6.27 25.89
C ILE A 178 -5.59 7.45 26.75
N ILE A 179 -6.60 8.20 26.34
CA ILE A 179 -7.16 9.33 27.10
C ILE A 179 -7.68 8.85 28.47
N ALA A 180 -8.47 7.78 28.47
CA ALA A 180 -8.99 7.20 29.72
C ALA A 180 -7.85 6.74 30.64
N TRP A 181 -6.88 6.00 30.10
CA TRP A 181 -5.71 5.54 30.85
C TRP A 181 -4.91 6.71 31.46
N LYS A 182 -4.72 7.82 30.72
CA LYS A 182 -4.06 9.03 31.24
C LYS A 182 -4.85 9.67 32.36
N LYS A 183 -6.17 9.82 32.20
CA LYS A 183 -7.07 10.42 33.21
C LYS A 183 -7.16 9.61 34.50
N ASP A 184 -7.05 8.28 34.39
CA ASP A 184 -7.06 7.37 35.53
C ASP A 184 -5.69 7.29 36.26
N GLY A 185 -4.73 8.13 35.87
CA GLY A 185 -3.39 8.16 36.50
C GLY A 185 -2.46 7.06 36.03
N LYS A 186 -2.64 6.58 34.82
CA LYS A 186 -1.78 5.60 34.11
C LYS A 186 -1.67 4.25 34.86
N PRO A 187 -2.79 3.56 35.17
CA PRO A 187 -2.77 2.33 35.91
C PRO A 187 -1.95 1.24 35.24
N GLY A 188 -1.04 0.62 35.99
CA GLY A 188 -0.14 -0.44 35.49
C GLY A 188 0.93 0.03 34.49
N GLY A 189 1.11 1.33 34.37
CA GLY A 189 2.09 1.92 33.47
C GLY A 189 1.83 1.58 32.00
N LYS A 190 2.83 1.73 31.14
CA LYS A 190 2.76 1.41 29.70
C LYS A 190 2.39 -0.06 29.46
N LYS A 191 2.89 -0.99 30.28
CA LYS A 191 2.52 -2.41 30.20
C LYS A 191 1.04 -2.63 30.46
N GLY A 192 0.42 -1.92 31.41
CA GLY A 192 -1.01 -1.97 31.69
C GLY A 192 -1.84 -1.48 30.50
N LEU A 193 -1.43 -0.38 29.88
CA LEU A 193 -2.05 0.12 28.65
C LEU A 193 -1.97 -0.91 27.53
N LEU A 194 -0.78 -1.49 27.26
CA LEU A 194 -0.59 -2.51 26.22
C LEU A 194 -1.45 -3.76 26.46
N LYS A 195 -1.64 -4.19 27.72
CA LYS A 195 -2.57 -5.28 28.05
C LYS A 195 -4.01 -4.95 27.66
N THR A 196 -4.46 -3.73 27.96
CA THR A 196 -5.80 -3.28 27.54
C THR A 196 -5.93 -3.25 26.02
N LEU A 197 -4.95 -2.68 25.32
CA LEU A 197 -4.93 -2.59 23.87
C LEU A 197 -4.90 -3.96 23.19
N ALA A 198 -4.18 -4.94 23.74
CA ALA A 198 -4.11 -6.31 23.20
C ALA A 198 -5.48 -7.01 23.18
N THR A 199 -6.42 -6.63 24.06
CA THR A 199 -7.77 -7.19 24.04
C THR A 199 -8.65 -6.66 22.91
N GLN A 200 -8.30 -5.53 22.30
CA GLN A 200 -9.08 -4.92 21.22
C GLN A 200 -8.88 -5.67 19.90
N LYS A 201 -9.85 -5.57 18.99
CA LYS A 201 -9.77 -6.17 17.66
C LYS A 201 -8.69 -5.47 16.83
N GLY A 202 -7.95 -6.24 16.05
CA GLY A 202 -6.92 -5.73 15.14
C GLY A 202 -5.59 -5.38 15.81
N ASN A 203 -5.48 -5.43 17.13
CA ASN A 203 -4.28 -5.03 17.84
C ASN A 203 -3.36 -6.21 18.11
N TYR A 204 -2.09 -6.06 17.71
CA TYR A 204 -0.99 -7.00 17.98
C TYR A 204 0.10 -6.29 18.77
N VAL A 205 0.41 -6.78 19.97
CA VAL A 205 1.48 -6.29 20.85
C VAL A 205 2.64 -7.27 20.79
N PRO A 206 3.71 -7.02 20.02
CA PRO A 206 4.77 -8.01 19.76
C PRO A 206 5.48 -8.52 21.02
N ALA A 207 5.62 -7.64 22.01
CA ALA A 207 6.26 -7.98 23.30
C ALA A 207 5.52 -9.08 24.10
N PHE A 208 4.29 -9.43 23.71
CA PHE A 208 3.50 -10.47 24.37
C PHE A 208 3.58 -11.82 23.64
N TYR A 209 4.55 -11.99 22.75
CA TYR A 209 4.74 -13.21 21.98
C TYR A 209 6.22 -13.57 21.84
N GLU A 210 6.50 -14.86 21.91
CA GLU A 210 7.84 -15.43 21.73
C GLU A 210 7.87 -16.31 20.46
N PRO A 211 8.75 -16.03 19.48
CA PRO A 211 8.92 -16.88 18.31
C PRO A 211 9.81 -18.09 18.64
N HIS A 212 9.38 -19.28 18.24
CA HIS A 212 10.17 -20.51 18.37
C HIS A 212 10.72 -20.97 17.02
N TYR A 213 11.91 -21.54 17.09
CA TYR A 213 12.63 -22.07 15.94
C TYR A 213 13.14 -23.48 16.26
N ASP A 214 13.26 -24.33 15.23
CA ASP A 214 13.93 -25.63 15.37
C ASP A 214 15.46 -25.47 15.40
N SER A 215 16.17 -26.62 15.51
CA SER A 215 17.65 -26.66 15.53
C SER A 215 18.30 -26.21 14.23
N GLU A 216 17.56 -26.20 13.13
CA GLU A 216 18.00 -25.73 11.80
C GLU A 216 17.64 -24.25 11.56
N GLY A 217 16.94 -23.63 12.51
CA GLY A 217 16.50 -22.23 12.40
C GLY A 217 15.20 -22.05 11.61
N ASN A 218 14.43 -23.11 11.37
CA ASN A 218 13.11 -22.97 10.76
C ASN A 218 12.12 -22.47 11.81
N PHE A 219 11.25 -21.55 11.38
CA PHE A 219 10.18 -21.02 12.23
C PHE A 219 9.16 -22.13 12.55
N LEU A 220 8.84 -22.32 13.83
CA LEU A 220 7.87 -23.31 14.31
C LEU A 220 6.51 -22.67 14.64
N ASP A 221 6.52 -21.72 15.56
CA ASP A 221 5.31 -21.03 16.02
C ASP A 221 5.63 -19.70 16.68
N LEU A 222 4.58 -18.96 17.04
CA LEU A 222 4.62 -17.73 17.80
C LEU A 222 3.72 -17.90 19.03
N VAL A 223 4.31 -18.01 20.22
CA VAL A 223 3.62 -18.36 21.46
C VAL A 223 3.25 -17.12 22.25
N PRO A 224 1.96 -16.91 22.62
CA PRO A 224 1.55 -15.87 23.55
C PRO A 224 2.16 -16.07 24.93
N THR A 225 2.76 -15.01 25.50
CA THR A 225 3.37 -15.01 26.86
C THR A 225 2.51 -14.30 27.90
N GLU A 226 1.49 -13.55 27.47
CA GLU A 226 0.53 -12.85 28.32
C GLU A 226 -0.90 -13.34 28.01
N LYS A 227 -1.76 -13.40 29.04
CA LYS A 227 -3.14 -13.91 28.89
C LYS A 227 -4.03 -13.05 28.00
N GLU A 228 -3.70 -11.77 27.85
CA GLU A 228 -4.39 -10.82 26.99
C GLU A 228 -4.00 -10.98 25.50
N ALA A 229 -2.90 -11.65 25.21
CA ALA A 229 -2.42 -11.92 23.87
C ALA A 229 -3.27 -12.97 23.16
N LYS A 230 -3.77 -12.65 21.98
CA LYS A 230 -4.64 -13.51 21.18
C LYS A 230 -3.79 -14.39 20.26
N THR A 231 -4.13 -15.68 20.13
CA THR A 231 -3.47 -16.58 19.18
C THR A 231 -3.71 -16.20 17.71
N ARG A 232 -4.75 -15.40 17.46
CA ARG A 232 -5.10 -14.90 16.12
C ARG A 232 -5.58 -13.46 16.20
N ILE A 233 -4.96 -12.59 15.43
CA ILE A 233 -5.30 -11.18 15.32
C ILE A 233 -6.14 -10.98 14.06
N GLU A 234 -7.42 -10.68 14.23
CA GLU A 234 -8.33 -10.43 13.11
C GLU A 234 -8.30 -8.95 12.72
N LYS A 235 -8.24 -8.68 11.43
CA LYS A 235 -8.28 -7.31 10.91
C LYS A 235 -9.57 -6.60 11.29
N CYS A 236 -9.46 -5.28 11.50
CA CYS A 236 -10.60 -4.38 11.48
C CYS A 236 -11.09 -4.16 10.05
N VAL A 237 -12.38 -4.04 9.86
CA VAL A 237 -13.00 -3.79 8.56
C VAL A 237 -14.24 -2.92 8.74
N ILE A 238 -14.38 -1.89 7.95
CA ILE A 238 -15.58 -1.04 7.91
C ILE A 238 -16.66 -1.76 7.12
N ALA A 239 -17.81 -1.97 7.71
CA ALA A 239 -18.92 -2.69 7.08
C ALA A 239 -19.67 -1.83 6.05
N ASP A 240 -19.80 -0.54 6.32
CA ASP A 240 -20.55 0.42 5.51
C ASP A 240 -19.64 1.60 5.11
N GLU A 241 -19.20 1.59 3.85
CA GLU A 241 -18.37 2.65 3.28
C GLU A 241 -19.16 3.95 2.99
N GLU A 242 -20.48 3.90 2.98
CA GLU A 242 -21.34 5.07 2.72
C GLU A 242 -21.30 6.06 3.88
N THR A 243 -21.23 5.55 5.11
CA THR A 243 -21.30 6.36 6.34
C THR A 243 -19.93 6.63 6.97
N VAL A 244 -18.88 5.98 6.48
CA VAL A 244 -17.53 6.17 7.03
C VAL A 244 -17.03 7.59 6.76
N PHE A 245 -16.30 8.14 7.71
CA PHE A 245 -15.69 9.46 7.58
C PHE A 245 -14.77 9.56 6.35
N TYR A 246 -14.96 10.62 5.57
CA TYR A 246 -14.09 10.99 4.45
C TYR A 246 -13.70 12.47 4.53
N PRO A 247 -12.41 12.84 4.35
CA PRO A 247 -11.97 14.23 4.48
C PRO A 247 -12.40 15.08 3.28
N THR A 248 -13.22 16.08 3.52
CA THR A 248 -13.70 17.04 2.51
C THR A 248 -12.90 18.34 2.47
N GLU A 249 -12.00 18.53 3.43
CA GLU A 249 -11.06 19.65 3.53
C GLU A 249 -9.62 19.14 3.46
N PRO A 250 -9.19 18.60 2.29
CA PRO A 250 -7.85 18.01 2.19
C PRO A 250 -6.78 19.11 2.35
N ILE A 251 -5.68 18.75 2.99
CA ILE A 251 -4.52 19.62 3.07
C ILE A 251 -3.97 19.84 1.66
N VAL A 252 -3.83 21.10 1.26
CA VAL A 252 -3.29 21.49 -0.05
C VAL A 252 -1.79 21.69 0.07
N PRO A 253 -0.96 20.91 -0.64
CA PRO A 253 0.48 20.95 -0.49
C PRO A 253 1.08 22.28 -1.00
N ASN A 254 2.18 22.71 -0.35
CA ASN A 254 2.92 23.92 -0.74
C ASN A 254 3.82 23.72 -1.99
N ILE A 255 4.06 22.49 -2.40
CA ILE A 255 4.86 22.10 -3.57
C ILE A 255 4.15 20.98 -4.33
N ASP A 256 4.55 20.75 -5.57
CA ASP A 256 4.04 19.64 -6.36
C ASP A 256 4.31 18.30 -5.68
N ILE A 257 3.28 17.47 -5.62
CA ILE A 257 3.32 16.12 -5.05
C ILE A 257 2.98 15.07 -6.13
N VAL A 258 3.16 13.79 -5.82
CA VAL A 258 2.91 12.69 -6.78
C VAL A 258 1.45 12.70 -7.27
N HIS A 259 0.49 12.96 -6.38
CA HIS A 259 -0.93 13.00 -6.69
C HIS A 259 -1.56 14.33 -6.24
N ASN A 260 -1.25 15.41 -6.95
CA ASN A 260 -1.76 16.76 -6.65
C ASN A 260 -3.17 16.96 -7.24
N ARG A 261 -4.18 16.32 -6.66
CA ARG A 261 -5.57 16.30 -7.15
C ARG A 261 -6.55 15.86 -6.07
N ALA A 262 -7.84 16.14 -6.31
CA ALA A 262 -8.92 15.59 -5.50
C ALA A 262 -9.00 14.07 -5.73
N VAL A 263 -8.99 13.28 -4.67
CA VAL A 263 -9.12 11.83 -4.74
C VAL A 263 -10.49 11.42 -4.24
N LEU A 264 -11.19 10.57 -4.99
CA LEU A 264 -12.42 9.91 -4.55
C LEU A 264 -12.20 8.42 -4.48
N GLU A 265 -12.30 7.84 -3.30
CA GLU A 265 -12.28 6.40 -3.09
C GLU A 265 -13.65 5.82 -3.40
N LEU A 266 -13.79 5.18 -4.59
CA LEU A 266 -15.07 4.66 -5.09
C LEU A 266 -15.60 3.52 -4.25
N PHE A 267 -14.71 2.61 -3.88
CA PHE A 267 -14.97 1.42 -3.08
C PHE A 267 -13.69 0.85 -2.54
N ARG A 268 -13.79 0.03 -1.50
CA ARG A 268 -12.71 -0.80 -0.97
C ARG A 268 -12.89 -2.26 -1.34
N GLY A 269 -11.76 -2.97 -1.41
CA GLY A 269 -11.73 -4.39 -1.71
C GLY A 269 -11.58 -4.73 -3.19
N CYS A 270 -11.33 -6.02 -3.45
CA CYS A 270 -11.26 -6.59 -4.80
C CYS A 270 -11.65 -8.07 -4.76
N SER A 271 -12.53 -8.50 -5.65
CA SER A 271 -13.02 -9.88 -5.73
C SER A 271 -12.35 -10.71 -6.85
N ARG A 272 -11.49 -10.10 -7.67
CA ARG A 272 -10.94 -10.69 -8.91
C ARG A 272 -10.08 -11.94 -8.68
N GLY A 273 -9.46 -12.10 -7.52
CA GLY A 273 -8.76 -13.33 -7.17
C GLY A 273 -7.41 -13.54 -7.86
N CYS A 274 -6.74 -12.49 -8.33
CA CYS A 274 -5.37 -12.61 -8.85
C CYS A 274 -4.45 -13.20 -7.78
N ARG A 275 -3.79 -14.33 -8.08
CA ARG A 275 -3.08 -15.18 -7.10
C ARG A 275 -1.82 -14.57 -6.52
N PHE A 276 -1.20 -13.65 -7.25
CA PHE A 276 -0.04 -12.89 -6.78
C PHE A 276 -0.41 -11.69 -5.90
N CYS A 277 -1.66 -11.23 -5.96
CA CYS A 277 -2.03 -9.92 -5.44
C CYS A 277 -2.40 -9.97 -3.95
N GLN A 278 -1.53 -9.45 -3.09
CA GLN A 278 -1.80 -9.30 -1.66
C GLN A 278 -2.99 -8.37 -1.39
N ALA A 279 -3.07 -7.23 -2.08
CA ALA A 279 -4.15 -6.25 -1.90
C ALA A 279 -5.53 -6.85 -2.19
N GLY A 280 -5.64 -7.74 -3.20
CA GLY A 280 -6.87 -8.48 -3.51
C GLY A 280 -7.32 -9.44 -2.41
N VAL A 281 -6.47 -9.74 -1.43
CA VAL A 281 -6.78 -10.54 -0.23
C VAL A 281 -7.03 -9.63 0.96
N LEU A 282 -6.13 -8.67 1.21
CA LEU A 282 -6.15 -7.84 2.42
C LEU A 282 -7.39 -6.95 2.52
N TYR A 283 -7.88 -6.43 1.40
CA TYR A 283 -8.97 -5.45 1.38
C TYR A 283 -10.36 -6.05 1.09
N ARG A 284 -10.50 -7.40 0.98
CA ARG A 284 -11.82 -8.05 0.85
C ARG A 284 -12.69 -7.79 2.08
N PRO A 285 -14.03 -7.73 1.87
CA PRO A 285 -14.82 -7.82 0.63
C PRO A 285 -14.90 -6.47 -0.10
N VAL A 286 -15.52 -6.46 -1.30
CA VAL A 286 -15.85 -5.24 -2.04
C VAL A 286 -17.01 -4.51 -1.37
N ARG A 287 -16.90 -3.18 -1.18
CA ARG A 287 -17.93 -2.32 -0.58
C ARG A 287 -17.94 -0.99 -1.33
N GLU A 288 -18.98 -0.78 -2.13
CA GLU A 288 -19.16 0.40 -2.98
C GLU A 288 -19.89 1.54 -2.25
N LYS A 289 -19.52 2.78 -2.59
CA LYS A 289 -20.24 4.00 -2.23
C LYS A 289 -21.20 4.39 -3.36
N THR A 290 -22.29 5.08 -3.06
CA THR A 290 -23.25 5.55 -4.07
C THR A 290 -22.68 6.67 -4.95
N PRO A 291 -23.11 6.80 -6.22
CA PRO A 291 -22.69 7.89 -7.10
C PRO A 291 -23.02 9.28 -6.54
N GLU A 292 -24.17 9.43 -5.91
CA GLU A 292 -24.63 10.67 -5.30
C GLU A 292 -23.71 11.11 -4.16
N HIS A 293 -23.40 10.19 -3.25
CA HIS A 293 -22.48 10.45 -2.14
C HIS A 293 -21.10 10.84 -2.66
N LEU A 294 -20.55 10.09 -3.64
CA LEU A 294 -19.26 10.40 -4.24
C LEU A 294 -19.24 11.76 -4.93
N ALA A 295 -20.33 12.14 -5.60
CA ALA A 295 -20.43 13.44 -6.25
C ALA A 295 -20.54 14.60 -5.24
N ASP A 296 -21.22 14.39 -4.12
CA ASP A 296 -21.29 15.36 -3.01
C ASP A 296 -19.91 15.55 -2.35
N LEU A 297 -19.17 14.45 -2.12
CA LEU A 297 -17.80 14.53 -1.64
C LEU A 297 -16.89 15.28 -2.62
N ALA A 298 -17.00 15.00 -3.94
CA ALA A 298 -16.22 15.68 -4.96
C ALA A 298 -16.45 17.20 -4.94
N GLU A 299 -17.69 17.63 -4.83
CA GLU A 299 -18.05 19.05 -4.81
C GLU A 299 -17.44 19.77 -3.60
N GLN A 300 -17.54 19.14 -2.42
CA GLN A 300 -16.95 19.67 -1.19
C GLN A 300 -15.42 19.73 -1.27
N ILE A 301 -14.77 18.65 -1.73
CA ILE A 301 -13.31 18.59 -1.85
C ILE A 301 -12.79 19.65 -2.81
N VAL A 302 -13.37 19.77 -4.01
CA VAL A 302 -12.96 20.76 -5.01
C VAL A 302 -13.17 22.19 -4.49
N LYS A 303 -14.31 22.45 -3.82
CA LYS A 303 -14.60 23.75 -3.22
C LYS A 303 -13.57 24.15 -2.15
N ASN A 304 -13.17 23.19 -1.31
CA ASN A 304 -12.31 23.47 -0.15
C ASN A 304 -10.81 23.44 -0.49
N SER A 305 -10.42 22.83 -1.64
CA SER A 305 -9.01 22.70 -2.05
C SER A 305 -8.64 23.52 -3.28
N GLY A 306 -9.59 23.83 -4.15
CA GLY A 306 -9.32 24.47 -5.45
C GLY A 306 -8.71 23.53 -6.49
N TYR A 307 -8.72 22.20 -6.28
CA TYR A 307 -8.21 21.25 -7.27
C TYR A 307 -9.03 21.30 -8.57
N ASP A 308 -8.32 21.16 -9.70
CA ASP A 308 -8.87 21.13 -11.06
C ASP A 308 -8.91 19.72 -11.69
N GLU A 309 -8.54 18.70 -10.91
CA GLU A 309 -8.61 17.29 -11.29
C GLU A 309 -9.22 16.45 -10.17
N ILE A 310 -10.17 15.58 -10.53
CA ILE A 310 -10.77 14.55 -9.66
C ILE A 310 -10.27 13.19 -10.13
N SER A 311 -9.64 12.42 -9.25
CA SER A 311 -9.17 11.05 -9.50
C SER A 311 -10.10 10.04 -8.86
N LEU A 312 -10.67 9.15 -9.67
CA LEU A 312 -11.54 8.07 -9.22
C LEU A 312 -10.70 6.85 -8.85
N MET A 313 -10.44 6.66 -7.55
CA MET A 313 -9.48 5.70 -7.03
C MET A 313 -10.16 4.45 -6.48
N SER A 314 -9.62 3.29 -6.83
CA SER A 314 -9.86 1.99 -6.19
C SER A 314 -8.79 1.00 -6.63
N LEU A 315 -8.84 -0.25 -6.16
CA LEU A 315 -7.99 -1.33 -6.67
C LEU A 315 -8.34 -1.71 -8.12
N SER A 316 -9.53 -1.37 -8.60
CA SER A 316 -9.99 -1.64 -9.97
C SER A 316 -11.16 -0.72 -10.34
N SER A 317 -10.86 0.55 -10.66
CA SER A 317 -11.88 1.59 -10.83
C SER A 317 -12.92 1.27 -11.92
N ALA A 318 -12.52 0.55 -12.96
CA ALA A 318 -13.44 0.08 -14.00
C ALA A 318 -14.42 -1.02 -13.54
N ASP A 319 -14.21 -1.61 -12.37
CA ASP A 319 -15.12 -2.59 -11.76
C ASP A 319 -16.19 -1.94 -10.88
N TYR A 320 -16.16 -0.63 -10.68
CA TYR A 320 -17.21 0.07 -9.97
C TYR A 320 -18.54 -0.06 -10.74
N SER A 321 -19.57 -0.58 -10.07
CA SER A 321 -20.80 -1.02 -10.74
C SER A 321 -21.60 0.13 -11.36
N GLN A 322 -21.48 1.34 -10.81
CA GLN A 322 -22.18 2.56 -11.24
C GLN A 322 -21.23 3.59 -11.88
N LEU A 323 -20.14 3.12 -12.52
CA LEU A 323 -19.13 4.01 -13.10
C LEU A 323 -19.69 4.97 -14.19
N PRO A 324 -20.57 4.52 -15.12
CA PRO A 324 -21.17 5.41 -16.10
C PRO A 324 -21.99 6.53 -15.47
N GLU A 325 -22.82 6.20 -14.50
CA GLU A 325 -23.71 7.11 -13.77
C GLU A 325 -22.91 8.15 -12.99
N LEU A 326 -21.86 7.71 -12.28
CA LEU A 326 -20.98 8.61 -11.54
C LEU A 326 -20.26 9.59 -12.47
N VAL A 327 -19.73 9.11 -13.61
CA VAL A 327 -19.04 9.96 -14.57
C VAL A 327 -19.98 11.01 -15.15
N ASP A 328 -21.22 10.62 -15.51
CA ASP A 328 -22.21 11.56 -16.03
C ASP A 328 -22.61 12.62 -14.98
N LEU A 329 -22.81 12.19 -13.74
CA LEU A 329 -23.14 13.07 -12.62
C LEU A 329 -22.01 14.08 -12.33
N LEU A 330 -20.75 13.64 -12.32
CA LEU A 330 -19.59 14.52 -12.12
C LEU A 330 -19.44 15.52 -13.27
N LEU A 331 -19.58 15.07 -14.51
CA LEU A 331 -19.48 15.96 -15.68
C LEU A 331 -20.57 17.05 -15.66
N GLU A 332 -21.79 16.73 -15.23
CA GLU A 332 -22.87 17.71 -15.11
C GLU A 332 -22.61 18.70 -13.94
N ARG A 333 -22.22 18.21 -12.75
CA ARG A 333 -21.93 19.07 -11.57
C ARG A 333 -20.76 20.04 -11.79
N PHE A 334 -19.76 19.62 -12.58
CA PHE A 334 -18.57 20.41 -12.87
C PHE A 334 -18.59 21.09 -14.25
N LYS A 335 -19.74 21.08 -14.93
CA LYS A 335 -19.93 21.73 -16.21
C LYS A 335 -19.57 23.22 -16.14
N GLY A 336 -18.62 23.63 -16.99
CA GLY A 336 -18.12 25.02 -17.02
C GLY A 336 -17.10 25.38 -15.96
N LYS A 337 -16.80 24.49 -14.98
CA LYS A 337 -15.83 24.75 -13.89
C LYS A 337 -14.39 24.35 -14.26
N LYS A 338 -14.13 23.78 -15.45
CA LYS A 338 -12.83 23.30 -15.92
C LYS A 338 -12.18 22.26 -15.01
N VAL A 339 -12.96 21.48 -14.28
CA VAL A 339 -12.49 20.36 -13.47
C VAL A 339 -12.47 19.09 -14.32
N SER A 340 -11.33 18.41 -14.37
CA SER A 340 -11.16 17.15 -15.10
C SER A 340 -11.41 15.94 -14.21
N VAL A 341 -11.87 14.84 -14.82
CA VAL A 341 -12.00 13.54 -14.14
C VAL A 341 -10.93 12.60 -14.68
N SER A 342 -10.24 11.85 -13.81
CA SER A 342 -9.24 10.86 -14.20
C SER A 342 -9.55 9.47 -13.64
N LEU A 343 -9.23 8.43 -14.42
CA LEU A 343 -9.43 7.01 -14.10
C LEU A 343 -8.07 6.31 -14.12
N PRO A 344 -7.33 6.26 -13.01
CA PRO A 344 -5.96 5.75 -12.99
C PRO A 344 -5.87 4.22 -13.10
N SER A 345 -6.88 3.48 -12.68
CA SER A 345 -6.85 2.01 -12.57
C SER A 345 -7.86 1.36 -13.51
N LEU A 346 -7.54 1.38 -14.82
CA LEU A 346 -8.37 0.74 -15.84
C LEU A 346 -7.93 -0.70 -16.07
N ARG A 347 -8.85 -1.64 -15.91
CA ARG A 347 -8.66 -3.02 -16.37
C ARG A 347 -9.01 -3.13 -17.84
N VAL A 348 -8.31 -4.01 -18.53
CA VAL A 348 -8.49 -4.26 -19.96
C VAL A 348 -9.90 -4.77 -20.28
N ASP A 349 -10.38 -5.76 -19.52
CA ASP A 349 -11.66 -6.46 -19.69
C ASP A 349 -12.91 -5.59 -19.36
N SER A 350 -12.72 -4.46 -18.69
CA SER A 350 -13.79 -3.53 -18.31
C SER A 350 -13.60 -2.13 -18.89
N PHE A 351 -12.70 -1.97 -19.87
CA PHE A 351 -12.45 -0.69 -20.52
C PHE A 351 -13.63 -0.25 -21.40
N SER A 352 -14.29 0.85 -21.02
CA SER A 352 -15.36 1.49 -21.81
C SER A 352 -14.81 2.70 -22.54
N VAL A 353 -14.87 2.65 -23.87
CA VAL A 353 -14.47 3.77 -24.75
C VAL A 353 -15.33 5.00 -24.53
N ASP A 354 -16.63 4.80 -24.31
CA ASP A 354 -17.56 5.92 -24.13
C ASP A 354 -17.24 6.66 -22.83
N ILE A 355 -16.92 5.95 -21.76
CA ILE A 355 -16.45 6.55 -20.51
C ILE A 355 -15.12 7.27 -20.73
N ALA A 356 -14.17 6.62 -21.40
CA ALA A 356 -12.87 7.23 -21.68
C ALA A 356 -13.00 8.51 -22.53
N LYS A 357 -13.89 8.55 -23.52
CA LYS A 357 -14.19 9.76 -24.31
C LYS A 357 -14.79 10.87 -23.46
N LYS A 358 -15.75 10.56 -22.61
CA LYS A 358 -16.38 11.53 -21.70
C LYS A 358 -15.34 12.17 -20.79
N VAL A 359 -14.50 11.36 -20.18
CA VAL A 359 -13.44 11.81 -19.24
C VAL A 359 -12.37 12.65 -19.97
N GLN A 360 -12.05 12.35 -21.24
CA GLN A 360 -11.05 13.07 -22.02
C GLN A 360 -11.46 14.43 -22.57
N GLN A 361 -12.72 14.81 -22.47
CA GLN A 361 -13.18 16.12 -22.99
C GLN A 361 -12.42 17.29 -22.36
N VAL A 362 -11.85 17.12 -21.17
CA VAL A 362 -11.11 18.16 -20.46
C VAL A 362 -9.59 17.98 -20.58
N ARG A 363 -9.05 16.74 -20.46
CA ARG A 363 -7.61 16.48 -20.54
C ARG A 363 -7.30 15.10 -21.11
N LYS A 364 -6.36 15.01 -22.06
CA LYS A 364 -5.88 13.72 -22.59
C LYS A 364 -4.83 13.11 -21.67
N SER A 365 -5.07 11.90 -21.19
CA SER A 365 -4.10 11.08 -20.47
C SER A 365 -3.63 9.88 -21.29
N GLY A 366 -2.43 9.34 -21.01
CA GLY A 366 -1.96 8.08 -21.58
C GLY A 366 -2.81 6.91 -21.07
N LEU A 367 -2.91 5.84 -21.87
CA LEU A 367 -3.57 4.60 -21.48
C LEU A 367 -2.56 3.61 -20.87
N THR A 368 -2.93 3.00 -19.78
CA THR A 368 -2.13 1.99 -19.10
C THR A 368 -2.97 0.74 -18.91
N PHE A 369 -2.46 -0.40 -19.37
CA PHE A 369 -3.06 -1.71 -19.20
C PHE A 369 -2.09 -2.67 -18.52
N ALA A 370 -2.61 -3.59 -17.72
CA ALA A 370 -1.84 -4.56 -16.96
C ALA A 370 -2.28 -6.01 -17.32
N PRO A 371 -1.83 -6.57 -18.45
CA PRO A 371 -2.04 -7.98 -18.74
C PRO A 371 -1.27 -8.91 -17.79
N GLU A 372 -0.20 -8.43 -17.17
CA GLU A 372 0.67 -9.05 -16.18
C GLU A 372 1.54 -10.21 -16.72
N ALA A 373 1.06 -10.98 -17.71
CA ALA A 373 1.79 -12.10 -18.31
C ALA A 373 1.70 -12.10 -19.84
N GLY A 374 2.72 -12.64 -20.50
CA GLY A 374 2.84 -12.64 -21.97
C GLY A 374 1.90 -13.59 -22.67
N THR A 375 1.62 -14.77 -22.09
CA THR A 375 0.76 -15.81 -22.67
C THR A 375 -0.57 -15.95 -21.94
N GLN A 376 -1.58 -16.54 -22.61
CA GLN A 376 -2.85 -16.85 -21.97
C GLN A 376 -2.66 -17.88 -20.84
N ARG A 377 -1.85 -18.92 -21.09
CA ARG A 377 -1.51 -19.92 -20.09
C ARG A 377 -1.06 -19.29 -18.77
N LEU A 378 -0.07 -18.41 -18.84
CA LEU A 378 0.47 -17.79 -17.63
C LEU A 378 -0.52 -16.77 -17.01
N ARG A 379 -1.39 -16.12 -17.81
CA ARG A 379 -2.51 -15.33 -17.28
C ARG A 379 -3.51 -16.18 -16.50
N ASP A 380 -3.74 -17.41 -16.94
CA ASP A 380 -4.62 -18.37 -16.26
C ASP A 380 -3.97 -18.87 -14.96
N VAL A 381 -2.68 -19.19 -14.98
CA VAL A 381 -1.89 -19.51 -13.77
C VAL A 381 -2.04 -18.45 -12.69
N ILE A 382 -1.92 -17.17 -13.05
CA ILE A 382 -2.05 -16.06 -12.08
C ILE A 382 -3.50 -15.64 -11.83
N ASN A 383 -4.48 -16.29 -12.44
CA ASN A 383 -5.90 -15.96 -12.38
C ASN A 383 -6.20 -14.49 -12.71
N LYS A 384 -5.55 -13.94 -13.76
CA LYS A 384 -5.73 -12.53 -14.13
C LYS A 384 -7.10 -12.25 -14.75
N GLY A 385 -7.72 -13.24 -15.42
CA GLY A 385 -9.04 -13.16 -16.03
C GLY A 385 -9.11 -12.11 -17.17
N VAL A 386 -8.00 -11.92 -17.91
CA VAL A 386 -7.88 -11.03 -19.08
C VAL A 386 -7.34 -11.84 -20.25
N THR A 387 -7.97 -11.71 -21.43
CA THR A 387 -7.52 -12.37 -22.65
C THR A 387 -6.71 -11.44 -23.55
N GLU A 388 -5.96 -12.01 -24.50
CA GLU A 388 -5.28 -11.24 -25.53
C GLU A 388 -6.31 -10.44 -26.37
N LYS A 389 -7.46 -11.03 -26.64
CA LYS A 389 -8.55 -10.39 -27.36
C LYS A 389 -9.04 -9.12 -26.63
N ASP A 390 -9.25 -9.20 -25.32
CA ASP A 390 -9.67 -8.05 -24.51
C ASP A 390 -8.66 -6.90 -24.62
N LEU A 391 -7.35 -7.22 -24.59
CA LEU A 391 -6.28 -6.23 -24.73
C LEU A 391 -6.30 -5.57 -26.12
N LEU A 392 -6.41 -6.38 -27.17
CA LEU A 392 -6.39 -5.85 -28.54
C LEU A 392 -7.66 -5.06 -28.85
N ASP A 393 -8.83 -5.50 -28.40
CA ASP A 393 -10.09 -4.76 -28.56
C ASP A 393 -10.05 -3.41 -27.83
N ALA A 394 -9.53 -3.37 -26.59
CA ALA A 394 -9.35 -2.12 -25.85
C ALA A 394 -8.37 -1.16 -26.56
N CYS A 395 -7.26 -1.69 -27.08
CA CYS A 395 -6.28 -0.91 -27.83
C CYS A 395 -6.85 -0.40 -29.18
N GLU A 396 -7.57 -1.24 -29.91
CA GLU A 396 -8.20 -0.85 -31.18
C GLU A 396 -9.17 0.30 -30.98
N ASN A 397 -10.06 0.16 -30.02
CA ASN A 397 -11.00 1.19 -29.64
C ASN A 397 -10.29 2.50 -29.23
N ALA A 398 -9.22 2.40 -28.46
CA ALA A 398 -8.42 3.56 -28.08
C ALA A 398 -7.80 4.26 -29.30
N PHE A 399 -7.19 3.51 -30.20
CA PHE A 399 -6.53 4.06 -31.40
C PHE A 399 -7.52 4.72 -32.37
N GLN A 400 -8.71 4.14 -32.56
CA GLN A 400 -9.81 4.74 -33.34
C GLN A 400 -10.24 6.09 -32.74
N ASN A 401 -10.04 6.31 -31.45
CA ASN A 401 -10.40 7.53 -30.75
C ASN A 401 -9.22 8.48 -30.50
N GLY A 402 -8.10 8.25 -31.20
CA GLY A 402 -6.99 9.18 -31.30
C GLY A 402 -5.89 9.02 -30.25
N TRP A 403 -5.90 7.94 -29.46
CA TRP A 403 -4.73 7.59 -28.65
C TRP A 403 -3.60 7.08 -29.54
N SER A 404 -2.37 7.40 -29.18
CA SER A 404 -1.16 6.99 -29.90
C SER A 404 -0.11 6.36 -29.00
N THR A 405 -0.35 6.33 -27.69
CA THR A 405 0.58 5.78 -26.71
C THR A 405 -0.16 4.85 -25.75
N VAL A 406 0.38 3.65 -25.58
CA VAL A 406 -0.11 2.65 -24.61
C VAL A 406 1.06 2.18 -23.75
N LYS A 407 0.84 2.08 -22.44
CA LYS A 407 1.76 1.46 -21.50
C LYS A 407 1.21 0.10 -21.06
N LEU A 408 2.05 -0.93 -21.10
CA LEU A 408 1.73 -2.30 -20.70
C LEU A 408 2.57 -2.68 -19.51
N TYR A 409 1.93 -3.17 -18.44
CA TYR A 409 2.59 -3.71 -17.27
C TYR A 409 2.60 -5.23 -17.29
N PHE A 410 3.77 -5.80 -16.96
CA PHE A 410 3.99 -7.24 -16.85
C PHE A 410 4.81 -7.56 -15.60
N MET A 411 4.79 -8.82 -15.20
CA MET A 411 5.69 -9.42 -14.22
C MET A 411 6.54 -10.50 -14.89
N MET A 412 7.74 -10.74 -14.35
CA MET A 412 8.61 -11.86 -14.68
C MET A 412 9.02 -12.61 -13.42
N GLY A 413 9.37 -13.89 -13.56
CA GLY A 413 9.70 -14.76 -12.42
C GLY A 413 8.47 -15.33 -11.72
N LEU A 414 7.33 -15.36 -12.39
CA LEU A 414 6.09 -15.96 -11.89
C LEU A 414 6.22 -17.49 -11.75
N PRO A 415 5.47 -18.12 -10.83
CA PRO A 415 5.41 -19.57 -10.76
C PRO A 415 5.04 -20.19 -12.11
N THR A 416 5.71 -21.28 -12.50
CA THR A 416 5.56 -22.02 -13.77
C THR A 416 5.93 -21.26 -15.05
N GLU A 417 6.50 -20.05 -14.95
CA GLU A 417 6.89 -19.23 -16.10
C GLU A 417 7.98 -19.92 -16.95
N THR A 418 7.83 -19.87 -18.26
CA THR A 418 8.77 -20.38 -19.27
C THR A 418 9.31 -19.25 -20.16
N ASP A 419 10.35 -19.54 -20.96
CA ASP A 419 10.87 -18.59 -21.92
C ASP A 419 9.84 -18.23 -23.02
N GLU A 420 8.88 -19.12 -23.31
CA GLU A 420 7.78 -18.84 -24.20
C GLU A 420 6.84 -17.77 -23.64
N ASP A 421 6.59 -17.80 -22.32
CA ASP A 421 5.78 -16.78 -21.64
C ASP A 421 6.47 -15.40 -21.69
N LEU A 422 7.79 -15.39 -21.54
CA LEU A 422 8.60 -14.17 -21.64
C LEU A 422 8.59 -13.61 -23.08
N ALA A 423 8.73 -14.49 -24.09
CA ALA A 423 8.63 -14.10 -25.49
C ALA A 423 7.24 -13.51 -25.82
N GLY A 424 6.20 -14.04 -25.20
CA GLY A 424 4.83 -13.53 -25.30
C GLY A 424 4.68 -12.05 -24.89
N ILE A 425 5.52 -11.55 -23.97
CA ILE A 425 5.52 -10.12 -23.59
C ILE A 425 5.93 -9.24 -24.79
N ALA A 426 6.99 -9.63 -25.49
CA ALA A 426 7.43 -8.92 -26.69
C ALA A 426 6.40 -9.05 -27.83
N ASP A 427 5.85 -10.24 -28.04
CA ASP A 427 4.81 -10.51 -29.05
C ASP A 427 3.57 -9.63 -28.84
N LEU A 428 3.04 -9.54 -27.63
CA LEU A 428 1.91 -8.65 -27.30
C LEU A 428 2.24 -7.18 -27.58
N ALA A 429 3.44 -6.72 -27.26
CA ALA A 429 3.86 -5.35 -27.56
C ALA A 429 3.89 -5.07 -29.07
N TYR A 430 4.41 -6.01 -29.86
CA TYR A 430 4.38 -5.91 -31.32
C TYR A 430 2.96 -5.97 -31.89
N LYS A 431 2.09 -6.85 -31.37
CA LYS A 431 0.69 -6.91 -31.78
C LYS A 431 -0.02 -5.58 -31.55
N VAL A 432 0.16 -4.96 -30.39
CA VAL A 432 -0.42 -3.64 -30.08
C VAL A 432 0.13 -2.55 -31.01
N LEU A 433 1.44 -2.51 -31.26
CA LEU A 433 2.03 -1.53 -32.18
C LEU A 433 1.55 -1.71 -33.62
N ASN A 434 1.47 -2.95 -34.10
CA ASN A 434 0.99 -3.26 -35.43
C ASN A 434 -0.50 -2.96 -35.59
N LEU A 435 -1.29 -3.19 -34.55
CA LEU A 435 -2.70 -2.80 -34.51
C LEU A 435 -2.86 -1.28 -34.63
N TYR A 436 -2.03 -0.49 -33.93
CA TYR A 436 -2.01 0.97 -34.09
C TYR A 436 -1.77 1.38 -35.56
N ARG A 437 -0.74 0.79 -36.18
CA ARG A 437 -0.40 1.07 -37.62
C ARG A 437 -1.55 0.71 -38.54
N LYS A 438 -2.20 -0.44 -38.33
CA LYS A 438 -3.34 -0.91 -39.12
C LYS A 438 -4.56 0.01 -38.96
N VAL A 439 -4.90 0.39 -37.74
CA VAL A 439 -6.10 1.20 -37.45
C VAL A 439 -5.97 2.64 -37.90
N THR A 440 -4.79 3.23 -37.69
CA THR A 440 -4.60 4.68 -37.91
C THR A 440 -3.94 5.01 -39.25
N GLY A 441 -3.31 4.04 -39.93
CA GLY A 441 -2.46 4.28 -41.09
C GLY A 441 -1.16 5.05 -40.79
N LYS A 442 -0.85 5.31 -39.51
CA LYS A 442 0.29 6.11 -39.06
C LYS A 442 1.39 5.23 -38.46
N ASN A 443 2.62 5.77 -38.42
CA ASN A 443 3.79 5.06 -37.88
C ASN A 443 4.43 5.80 -36.68
N ASN A 444 3.65 6.59 -35.92
CA ASN A 444 4.14 7.36 -34.78
C ASN A 444 3.58 6.86 -33.42
N GLY A 445 2.92 5.71 -33.44
CA GLY A 445 2.45 5.05 -32.20
C GLY A 445 3.62 4.64 -31.31
N LYS A 446 3.40 4.61 -30.00
CA LYS A 446 4.39 4.18 -29.00
C LYS A 446 3.79 3.18 -28.05
N VAL A 447 4.55 2.12 -27.76
CA VAL A 447 4.22 1.14 -26.73
C VAL A 447 5.33 1.16 -25.68
N THR A 448 4.98 1.30 -24.44
CA THR A 448 5.91 1.17 -23.31
C THR A 448 5.63 -0.13 -22.58
N VAL A 449 6.60 -1.02 -22.55
CA VAL A 449 6.58 -2.27 -21.79
C VAL A 449 7.32 -2.03 -20.47
N SER A 450 6.64 -2.18 -19.34
CA SER A 450 7.22 -2.07 -18.01
C SER A 450 7.07 -3.40 -17.28
N VAL A 451 8.18 -4.01 -16.89
CA VAL A 451 8.21 -5.35 -16.29
C VAL A 451 8.79 -5.29 -14.89
N SER A 452 8.04 -5.80 -13.93
CA SER A 452 8.47 -5.94 -12.53
C SER A 452 8.91 -7.37 -12.25
N SER A 453 9.88 -7.57 -11.37
CA SER A 453 10.17 -8.89 -10.82
C SER A 453 9.05 -9.31 -9.87
N PHE A 454 8.61 -10.56 -9.96
CA PHE A 454 7.65 -11.12 -9.02
C PHE A 454 8.25 -11.19 -7.62
N VAL A 455 7.50 -10.69 -6.65
CA VAL A 455 7.80 -10.78 -5.23
C VAL A 455 6.67 -11.52 -4.52
N PRO A 456 6.92 -12.72 -3.96
CA PRO A 456 5.91 -13.44 -3.20
C PRO A 456 5.58 -12.68 -1.91
N LYS A 457 4.30 -12.40 -1.69
CA LYS A 457 3.81 -11.65 -0.52
C LYS A 457 3.05 -12.55 0.44
N ALA A 458 3.17 -12.26 1.74
CA ALA A 458 2.35 -12.85 2.79
C ALA A 458 0.85 -12.73 2.46
N HIS A 459 0.04 -13.70 2.86
CA HIS A 459 -1.41 -13.77 2.62
C HIS A 459 -1.84 -13.79 1.15
N SER A 460 -0.93 -13.94 0.18
CA SER A 460 -1.31 -14.21 -1.22
C SER A 460 -1.35 -15.72 -1.49
N ALA A 461 -2.00 -16.15 -2.57
CA ALA A 461 -1.95 -17.56 -2.98
C ALA A 461 -0.51 -18.01 -3.33
N PHE A 462 0.36 -17.07 -3.71
CA PHE A 462 1.76 -17.34 -4.02
C PHE A 462 2.73 -17.16 -2.84
N GLN A 463 2.24 -17.13 -1.60
CA GLN A 463 3.10 -17.04 -0.41
C GLN A 463 4.04 -18.25 -0.22
N TRP A 464 3.73 -19.39 -0.85
CA TRP A 464 4.58 -20.60 -0.89
C TRP A 464 5.67 -20.54 -1.95
N ALA A 465 5.52 -19.69 -2.96
CA ALA A 465 6.43 -19.61 -4.09
C ALA A 465 7.81 -19.08 -3.69
N PRO A 466 8.90 -19.60 -4.28
CA PRO A 466 10.20 -18.95 -4.21
C PRO A 466 10.24 -17.72 -5.11
N GLN A 467 11.09 -16.76 -4.79
CA GLN A 467 11.51 -15.75 -5.77
C GLN A 467 12.65 -16.30 -6.62
N CYS A 468 12.70 -15.99 -7.90
CA CYS A 468 13.85 -16.29 -8.77
C CYS A 468 15.14 -15.65 -8.25
N SER A 469 16.30 -16.27 -8.52
CA SER A 469 17.60 -15.66 -8.21
C SER A 469 17.82 -14.37 -9.02
N ILE A 470 18.78 -13.56 -8.58
CA ILE A 470 19.16 -12.33 -9.30
C ILE A 470 19.60 -12.66 -10.73
N GLU A 471 20.48 -13.66 -10.87
CA GLU A 471 21.01 -14.10 -12.17
C GLU A 471 19.90 -14.53 -13.12
N GLU A 472 18.90 -15.26 -12.60
CA GLU A 472 17.77 -15.71 -13.42
C GLU A 472 16.86 -14.53 -13.82
N ILE A 473 16.60 -13.56 -12.93
CA ILE A 473 15.86 -12.35 -13.28
C ILE A 473 16.63 -11.52 -14.32
N GLU A 474 17.94 -11.33 -14.14
CA GLU A 474 18.77 -10.61 -15.10
C GLU A 474 18.83 -11.33 -16.46
N ARG A 475 18.92 -12.67 -16.48
CA ARG A 475 18.81 -13.47 -17.71
C ARG A 475 17.47 -13.19 -18.44
N LYS A 476 16.37 -13.25 -17.70
CA LYS A 476 15.02 -12.98 -18.23
C LYS A 476 14.88 -11.56 -18.77
N GLN A 477 15.41 -10.57 -18.06
CA GLN A 477 15.44 -9.18 -18.51
C GLN A 477 16.18 -9.01 -19.84
N GLN A 478 17.36 -9.61 -19.96
CA GLN A 478 18.15 -9.56 -21.21
C GLN A 478 17.49 -10.35 -22.34
N TYR A 479 16.84 -11.47 -22.04
CA TYR A 479 16.08 -12.25 -23.02
C TYR A 479 14.97 -11.41 -23.66
N ILE A 480 14.10 -10.78 -22.87
CA ILE A 480 13.03 -9.89 -23.37
C ILE A 480 13.63 -8.72 -24.16
N LYS A 481 14.70 -8.09 -23.63
CA LYS A 481 15.39 -6.97 -24.28
C LYS A 481 15.92 -7.36 -25.67
N GLY A 482 16.42 -8.58 -25.83
CA GLY A 482 16.91 -9.12 -27.11
C GLY A 482 15.80 -9.31 -28.16
N LEU A 483 14.56 -9.50 -27.75
CA LEU A 483 13.40 -9.68 -28.61
C LEU A 483 12.80 -8.36 -29.08
N ILE A 484 12.94 -7.28 -28.32
CA ILE A 484 12.37 -5.96 -28.63
C ILE A 484 13.39 -5.13 -29.42
N ARG A 485 13.13 -4.95 -30.72
CA ARG A 485 14.04 -4.23 -31.64
C ARG A 485 13.42 -3.00 -32.29
N ASP A 486 12.08 -2.82 -32.22
CA ASP A 486 11.40 -1.67 -32.83
C ASP A 486 11.58 -0.43 -31.92
N LYS A 487 12.06 0.68 -32.48
CA LYS A 487 12.28 1.94 -31.76
C LYS A 487 11.01 2.58 -31.16
N HIS A 488 9.84 2.11 -31.55
CA HIS A 488 8.55 2.58 -31.03
C HIS A 488 8.09 1.77 -29.82
N ILE A 489 8.85 0.73 -29.41
CA ILE A 489 8.62 -0.02 -28.20
C ILE A 489 9.73 0.31 -27.20
N SER A 490 9.38 0.94 -26.09
CA SER A 490 10.31 1.19 -24.98
C SER A 490 10.17 0.08 -23.93
N TYR A 491 11.28 -0.47 -23.48
CA TYR A 491 11.33 -1.53 -22.47
C TYR A 491 11.98 -1.01 -21.20
N HIS A 492 11.29 -1.16 -20.07
CA HIS A 492 11.75 -0.80 -18.74
C HIS A 492 11.54 -1.98 -17.79
N TYR A 493 12.47 -2.15 -16.85
CA TYR A 493 12.37 -3.19 -15.82
C TYR A 493 12.94 -2.69 -14.50
N HIS A 494 12.51 -3.31 -13.41
CA HIS A 494 12.99 -3.00 -12.07
C HIS A 494 14.29 -3.73 -11.77
N ASP A 495 15.11 -3.18 -10.88
CA ASP A 495 16.35 -3.80 -10.41
C ASP A 495 16.03 -5.10 -9.65
N ALA A 496 16.74 -6.18 -10.01
CA ALA A 496 16.55 -7.51 -9.42
C ALA A 496 16.97 -7.54 -7.94
N ARG A 497 17.99 -6.76 -7.58
CA ARG A 497 18.56 -6.71 -6.22
C ARG A 497 17.60 -6.04 -5.23
N THR A 498 16.96 -4.95 -5.63
CA THR A 498 15.88 -4.31 -4.82
C THR A 498 14.74 -5.29 -4.58
N GLY A 499 14.28 -6.00 -5.63
CA GLY A 499 13.25 -7.03 -5.52
C GLY A 499 13.65 -8.18 -4.61
N ARG A 500 14.94 -8.52 -4.54
CA ARG A 500 15.48 -9.55 -3.65
C ARG A 500 15.32 -9.17 -2.18
N MET A 501 15.68 -7.93 -1.82
CA MET A 501 15.53 -7.44 -0.46
C MET A 501 14.06 -7.32 -0.08
N GLU A 502 13.23 -6.81 -0.98
CA GLU A 502 11.78 -6.75 -0.79
C GLU A 502 11.20 -8.13 -0.47
N ALA A 503 11.57 -9.18 -1.23
CA ALA A 503 11.09 -10.54 -1.00
C ALA A 503 11.57 -11.11 0.35
N ALA A 504 12.80 -10.82 0.76
CA ALA A 504 13.30 -11.25 2.05
C ALA A 504 12.46 -10.66 3.20
N PHE A 505 12.18 -9.37 3.18
CA PHE A 505 11.39 -8.72 4.23
C PHE A 505 9.88 -9.05 4.16
N ALA A 506 9.33 -9.19 2.97
CA ALA A 506 7.92 -9.59 2.78
C ALA A 506 7.62 -11.01 3.30
N ARG A 507 8.63 -11.88 3.37
CA ARG A 507 8.54 -13.28 3.80
C ARG A 507 9.30 -13.58 5.09
N GLY A 508 9.93 -12.57 5.67
CA GLY A 508 10.82 -12.68 6.80
C GLY A 508 10.14 -12.92 8.13
N ASP A 509 10.94 -13.29 9.11
CA ASP A 509 10.55 -13.43 10.51
C ASP A 509 11.26 -12.38 11.38
N ARG A 510 11.09 -12.49 12.71
CA ARG A 510 11.61 -11.50 13.68
C ARG A 510 13.12 -11.33 13.65
N ARG A 511 13.89 -12.34 13.22
CA ARG A 511 15.34 -12.26 13.09
C ARG A 511 15.82 -11.19 12.10
N LEU A 512 14.95 -10.84 11.10
CA LEU A 512 15.28 -9.78 10.15
C LEU A 512 15.33 -8.39 10.78
N GLY A 513 14.77 -8.20 11.97
CA GLY A 513 14.95 -6.98 12.74
C GLY A 513 16.43 -6.66 12.98
N LYS A 514 17.26 -7.69 13.25
CA LYS A 514 18.71 -7.54 13.43
C LYS A 514 19.41 -7.12 12.13
N VAL A 515 19.00 -7.70 10.99
CA VAL A 515 19.51 -7.28 9.66
C VAL A 515 19.19 -5.82 9.40
N LEU A 516 17.95 -5.42 9.67
CA LEU A 516 17.48 -4.04 9.50
C LEU A 516 18.31 -3.06 10.35
N TYR A 517 18.62 -3.41 11.59
CA TYR A 517 19.50 -2.63 12.45
C TYR A 517 20.90 -2.43 11.84
N TYR A 518 21.52 -3.50 11.36
CA TYR A 518 22.84 -3.40 10.74
C TYR A 518 22.81 -2.60 9.44
N ALA A 519 21.79 -2.78 8.60
CA ALA A 519 21.63 -2.01 7.37
C ALA A 519 21.51 -0.51 7.67
N TRP A 520 20.67 -0.14 8.62
CA TRP A 520 20.56 1.25 9.07
C TRP A 520 21.89 1.80 9.63
N LYS A 521 22.61 1.01 10.45
CA LYS A 521 23.94 1.39 10.97
C LYS A 521 24.97 1.62 9.86
N LYS A 522 24.89 0.88 8.75
CA LYS A 522 25.73 1.06 7.55
C LYS A 522 25.26 2.22 6.67
N GLY A 523 24.16 2.92 7.07
CA GLY A 523 23.64 4.09 6.38
C GLY A 523 22.63 3.81 5.28
N CYS A 524 22.06 2.59 5.21
CA CYS A 524 20.92 2.29 4.33
C CYS A 524 19.71 3.12 4.76
N LYS A 525 19.12 3.83 3.81
CA LYS A 525 17.90 4.62 3.97
C LYS A 525 17.35 4.99 2.60
N PHE A 526 16.05 5.22 2.50
CA PHE A 526 15.37 5.47 1.23
C PHE A 526 15.63 4.36 0.20
N ASP A 527 15.67 3.10 0.66
CA ASP A 527 16.02 1.94 -0.17
C ASP A 527 15.03 1.67 -1.31
N GLY A 528 13.84 2.29 -1.29
CA GLY A 528 12.91 2.32 -2.42
C GLY A 528 13.31 3.28 -3.56
N TRP A 529 14.34 4.13 -3.34
CA TRP A 529 14.85 5.07 -4.35
C TRP A 529 16.13 4.49 -4.96
N THR A 530 16.13 4.29 -6.28
CA THR A 530 17.23 3.61 -7.00
C THR A 530 18.61 4.22 -6.71
N GLU A 531 18.69 5.54 -6.60
CA GLU A 531 19.93 6.27 -6.31
C GLU A 531 20.42 6.13 -4.87
N MET A 532 19.57 5.64 -3.97
CA MET A 532 19.90 5.48 -2.55
C MET A 532 20.14 4.03 -2.15
N PHE A 533 19.67 3.08 -2.96
CA PHE A 533 19.75 1.66 -2.67
C PHE A 533 21.19 1.13 -2.82
N ASP A 534 21.69 0.47 -1.80
CA ASP A 534 23.05 -0.12 -1.75
C ASP A 534 22.97 -1.60 -1.38
N TYR A 535 23.02 -2.45 -2.41
CA TYR A 535 22.87 -3.90 -2.24
C TYR A 535 23.99 -4.54 -1.42
N ASP A 536 25.22 -4.04 -1.55
CA ASP A 536 26.38 -4.63 -0.85
C ASP A 536 26.26 -4.41 0.66
N LYS A 537 25.82 -3.23 1.09
CA LYS A 537 25.55 -2.96 2.51
C LYS A 537 24.46 -3.87 3.07
N TRP A 538 23.45 -4.19 2.27
CA TRP A 538 22.39 -5.11 2.67
C TRP A 538 22.93 -6.53 2.83
N ASN A 539 23.71 -7.05 1.88
CA ASN A 539 24.33 -8.36 1.97
C ASN A 539 25.25 -8.48 3.20
N ASP A 540 26.11 -7.46 3.41
CA ASP A 540 26.95 -7.40 4.61
C ASP A 540 26.12 -7.39 5.90
N SER A 541 24.91 -6.79 5.88
CA SER A 541 24.03 -6.75 7.05
C SER A 541 23.40 -8.11 7.34
N PHE A 542 23.07 -8.88 6.31
CA PHE A 542 22.66 -10.28 6.47
C PHE A 542 23.78 -11.13 7.04
N ALA A 543 25.01 -10.98 6.54
CA ALA A 543 26.19 -11.70 7.04
C ALA A 543 26.48 -11.34 8.51
N ASP A 544 26.43 -10.05 8.89
CA ASP A 544 26.60 -9.60 10.27
C ASP A 544 25.52 -10.15 11.23
N ALA A 545 24.31 -10.39 10.71
CA ALA A 545 23.24 -11.02 11.47
C ALA A 545 23.37 -12.56 11.56
N GLY A 546 24.29 -13.17 10.79
CA GLY A 546 24.43 -14.62 10.66
C GLY A 546 23.26 -15.25 9.91
N LEU A 547 22.69 -14.54 8.93
CA LEU A 547 21.52 -14.95 8.14
C LEU A 547 21.83 -14.90 6.65
N GLU A 548 21.11 -15.69 5.87
CA GLU A 548 21.20 -15.71 4.41
C GLU A 548 19.93 -15.15 3.78
N VAL A 549 20.07 -14.24 2.81
CA VAL A 549 18.95 -13.65 2.08
C VAL A 549 18.09 -14.72 1.42
N ASP A 550 18.75 -15.74 0.84
CA ASP A 550 18.11 -16.81 0.08
C ASP A 550 17.17 -17.69 0.91
N TYR A 551 17.47 -17.86 2.20
CA TYR A 551 16.57 -18.55 3.12
C TYR A 551 15.18 -17.90 3.16
N PHE A 552 15.10 -16.57 3.14
CA PHE A 552 13.85 -15.83 3.19
C PHE A 552 13.24 -15.62 1.80
N ALA A 553 14.03 -15.20 0.82
CA ALA A 553 13.54 -14.78 -0.49
C ALA A 553 13.31 -15.96 -1.45
N SER A 554 14.24 -16.90 -1.55
CA SER A 554 14.27 -17.88 -2.66
C SER A 554 13.83 -19.29 -2.29
N ARG A 555 13.73 -19.60 -1.01
CA ARG A 555 13.30 -20.94 -0.61
C ARG A 555 11.83 -21.15 -0.92
N GLN A 556 11.49 -22.23 -1.62
CA GLN A 556 10.10 -22.69 -1.70
C GLN A 556 9.68 -23.21 -0.32
N ARG A 557 8.52 -22.79 0.12
CA ARG A 557 7.96 -23.21 1.41
C ARG A 557 7.07 -24.44 1.26
N GLY A 558 7.11 -25.33 2.24
CA GLY A 558 6.25 -26.50 2.29
C GLY A 558 4.78 -26.12 2.52
N GLU A 559 3.83 -26.92 1.98
CA GLU A 559 2.38 -26.65 2.13
C GLU A 559 1.92 -26.61 3.58
N GLN A 560 2.55 -27.40 4.46
CA GLN A 560 2.23 -27.49 5.90
C GLN A 560 3.14 -26.63 6.76
N GLU A 561 4.09 -25.91 6.16
CA GLU A 561 5.04 -25.07 6.89
C GLU A 561 4.29 -23.93 7.57
N PRO A 562 4.57 -23.67 8.88
CA PRO A 562 4.05 -22.50 9.56
C PRO A 562 4.74 -21.24 9.05
N PHE A 563 3.97 -20.17 8.93
CA PHE A 563 4.49 -18.88 8.49
C PHE A 563 4.58 -17.89 9.65
N PRO A 564 5.59 -17.00 9.65
CA PRO A 564 5.73 -15.97 10.67
C PRO A 564 4.50 -15.04 10.81
N TRP A 565 3.66 -14.97 9.78
CA TRP A 565 2.45 -14.16 9.73
C TRP A 565 1.13 -14.94 9.94
N ASP A 566 1.17 -16.23 10.26
CA ASP A 566 -0.05 -17.05 10.41
C ASP A 566 -0.98 -16.59 11.55
N HIS A 567 -0.44 -15.89 12.53
CA HIS A 567 -1.21 -15.27 13.61
C HIS A 567 -1.99 -14.03 13.16
N MET A 568 -1.64 -13.40 12.04
CA MET A 568 -2.32 -12.24 11.47
C MET A 568 -3.41 -12.70 10.50
N SER A 569 -4.63 -12.20 10.62
CA SER A 569 -5.75 -12.69 9.82
C SER A 569 -6.35 -11.60 8.94
N ALA A 570 -6.25 -11.79 7.62
CA ALA A 570 -6.96 -11.00 6.62
C ALA A 570 -8.43 -11.44 6.44
N GLY A 571 -8.92 -12.42 7.21
CA GLY A 571 -10.24 -13.01 7.04
C GLY A 571 -10.30 -14.14 6.00
N VAL A 572 -9.32 -14.24 5.10
CA VAL A 572 -9.20 -15.33 4.11
C VAL A 572 -8.59 -16.56 4.78
N ALA A 573 -9.19 -17.73 4.56
CA ALA A 573 -8.69 -18.99 5.09
C ALA A 573 -7.39 -19.41 4.40
N LYS A 574 -6.36 -19.86 5.18
CA LYS A 574 -5.09 -20.38 4.62
C LYS A 574 -5.33 -21.55 3.67
N ALA A 575 -6.30 -22.42 3.99
CA ALA A 575 -6.70 -23.53 3.13
C ALA A 575 -7.24 -23.09 1.76
N TYR A 576 -7.95 -21.95 1.70
CA TYR A 576 -8.38 -21.37 0.41
C TYR A 576 -7.17 -20.91 -0.41
N LEU A 577 -6.22 -20.23 0.20
CA LEU A 577 -5.00 -19.78 -0.49
C LEU A 577 -4.17 -20.96 -0.98
N LEU A 578 -4.08 -22.04 -0.20
CA LEU A 578 -3.41 -23.29 -0.60
C LEU A 578 -4.11 -23.96 -1.78
N ASN A 579 -5.46 -23.97 -1.80
CA ASN A 579 -6.20 -24.47 -2.94
C ASN A 579 -5.95 -23.64 -4.21
N GLU A 580 -5.89 -22.31 -4.08
CA GLU A 580 -5.54 -21.42 -5.19
C GLU A 580 -4.10 -21.62 -5.67
N TRP A 581 -3.15 -21.93 -4.77
CA TRP A 581 -1.79 -22.33 -5.11
C TRP A 581 -1.78 -23.59 -5.98
N LYS A 582 -2.56 -24.63 -5.62
CA LYS A 582 -2.68 -25.87 -6.39
C LYS A 582 -3.31 -25.64 -7.76
N LYS A 583 -4.42 -24.92 -7.80
CA LYS A 583 -5.07 -24.54 -9.07
C LYS A 583 -4.16 -23.77 -10.01
N ALA A 584 -3.23 -22.97 -9.49
CA ALA A 584 -2.24 -22.28 -10.32
C ALA A 584 -1.35 -23.25 -11.10
N HIS A 585 -0.94 -24.37 -10.48
CA HIS A 585 -0.14 -25.40 -11.14
C HIS A 585 -0.96 -26.23 -12.15
N ASP A 586 -2.25 -26.35 -11.91
CA ASP A 586 -3.19 -27.04 -12.79
C ASP A 586 -3.78 -26.10 -13.87
N GLU A 587 -3.35 -24.82 -13.90
CA GLU A 587 -3.83 -23.77 -14.82
C GLU A 587 -5.35 -23.51 -14.73
N GLU A 588 -5.98 -23.89 -13.60
CA GLU A 588 -7.42 -23.76 -13.38
C GLU A 588 -7.79 -22.33 -12.96
N LEU A 589 -8.85 -21.79 -13.53
CA LEU A 589 -9.40 -20.48 -13.19
C LEU A 589 -10.30 -20.55 -11.94
N THR A 590 -10.33 -19.45 -11.20
CA THR A 590 -11.27 -19.20 -10.12
C THR A 590 -12.12 -17.97 -10.46
N ASP A 591 -13.42 -18.13 -10.35
CA ASP A 591 -14.40 -17.11 -10.71
C ASP A 591 -14.39 -15.88 -9.77
N ASP A 592 -14.91 -14.76 -10.26
CA ASP A 592 -15.20 -13.58 -9.45
C ASP A 592 -16.50 -13.77 -8.68
N CYS A 593 -16.43 -13.77 -7.35
CA CYS A 593 -17.59 -13.99 -6.48
C CYS A 593 -18.63 -12.85 -6.49
N ARG A 594 -18.34 -11.70 -7.08
CA ARG A 594 -19.36 -10.63 -7.35
C ARG A 594 -20.29 -10.99 -8.51
N ARG A 595 -19.81 -11.80 -9.44
CA ARG A 595 -20.48 -12.07 -10.72
C ARG A 595 -20.99 -13.50 -10.85
N LYS A 596 -20.43 -14.40 -10.04
CA LYS A 596 -20.73 -15.82 -10.04
C LYS A 596 -20.87 -16.35 -8.61
N ARG A 597 -20.70 -17.66 -8.42
CA ARG A 597 -20.82 -18.32 -7.10
C ARG A 597 -19.72 -17.87 -6.14
N CYS A 598 -20.05 -17.88 -4.85
CA CYS A 598 -19.08 -17.69 -3.78
C CYS A 598 -17.94 -18.72 -3.91
N THR A 599 -16.70 -18.25 -3.84
CA THR A 599 -15.50 -19.09 -3.98
C THR A 599 -15.06 -19.75 -2.68
N GLY A 600 -15.76 -19.50 -1.56
CA GLY A 600 -15.47 -20.13 -0.28
C GLY A 600 -14.21 -19.57 0.43
N CYS A 601 -13.78 -18.34 0.13
CA CYS A 601 -12.57 -17.76 0.73
C CYS A 601 -12.65 -17.52 2.25
N GLY A 602 -13.87 -17.52 2.83
CA GLY A 602 -14.10 -17.36 4.26
C GLY A 602 -14.28 -15.93 4.76
N VAL A 603 -13.95 -14.90 3.96
CA VAL A 603 -13.92 -13.49 4.42
C VAL A 603 -15.27 -13.04 4.98
N CYS A 604 -16.33 -13.20 4.20
CA CYS A 604 -17.64 -12.68 4.60
C CYS A 604 -18.16 -13.29 5.91
N PRO A 605 -18.18 -14.64 6.10
CA PRO A 605 -18.61 -15.23 7.36
C PRO A 605 -17.64 -14.95 8.51
N ASN A 606 -16.31 -14.95 8.27
CA ASN A 606 -15.33 -14.77 9.34
C ASN A 606 -15.36 -13.33 9.91
N LEU A 607 -15.61 -12.33 9.06
CA LEU A 607 -15.59 -10.92 9.47
C LEU A 607 -16.99 -10.33 9.70
N GLY A 608 -18.06 -11.04 9.35
CA GLY A 608 -19.43 -10.53 9.45
C GLY A 608 -19.72 -9.37 8.48
N VAL A 609 -18.96 -9.25 7.39
CA VAL A 609 -19.07 -8.17 6.39
C VAL A 609 -19.29 -8.75 5.02
N HIS A 610 -20.27 -8.22 4.28
CA HIS A 610 -20.69 -8.72 2.98
C HIS A 610 -20.23 -7.83 1.83
N ILE A 611 -20.27 -8.38 0.62
CA ILE A 611 -20.09 -7.59 -0.61
C ILE A 611 -21.25 -6.61 -0.73
N ILE A 612 -20.94 -5.35 -0.97
CA ILE A 612 -21.89 -4.29 -1.36
C ILE A 612 -21.61 -3.97 -2.83
N ASP A 613 -22.54 -4.36 -3.70
CA ASP A 613 -22.52 -4.12 -5.16
C ASP A 613 -23.84 -3.45 -5.55
N LEU A 614 -23.79 -2.20 -5.97
CA LEU A 614 -24.97 -1.38 -6.23
C LEU A 614 -25.77 -1.80 -7.48
N LYS A 615 -25.16 -2.56 -8.38
CA LYS A 615 -25.83 -3.06 -9.59
C LYS A 615 -26.69 -4.30 -9.34
N ALA A 616 -26.41 -5.05 -8.30
CA ALA A 616 -27.03 -6.34 -8.02
C ALA A 616 -28.24 -6.28 -7.07
N GLY A 617 -28.68 -5.08 -6.65
CA GLY A 617 -29.69 -4.89 -5.61
C GLY A 617 -31.09 -4.59 -6.14
N ASP A 618 -32.12 -5.14 -5.46
CA ASP A 618 -33.55 -4.87 -5.64
C ASP A 618 -33.91 -3.44 -5.18
N GLY A 619 -33.40 -2.41 -5.83
CA GLY A 619 -33.77 -1.03 -5.54
C GLY A 619 -33.28 -0.41 -4.21
N ASN A 620 -32.73 -1.19 -3.27
CA ASN A 620 -32.16 -0.74 -1.99
C ASN A 620 -30.65 -1.00 -1.83
N GLY A 621 -29.94 -1.35 -2.91
CA GLY A 621 -28.47 -1.37 -2.95
C GLY A 621 -27.73 -2.45 -2.11
N LYS A 622 -28.43 -3.33 -1.43
CA LYS A 622 -27.79 -4.38 -0.60
C LYS A 622 -28.10 -5.76 -1.13
N THR A 623 -27.17 -6.37 -1.84
CA THR A 623 -27.23 -7.80 -2.14
C THR A 623 -26.60 -8.60 -1.01
N THR A 624 -27.42 -9.26 -0.23
CA THR A 624 -26.99 -10.36 0.63
C THR A 624 -26.91 -11.62 -0.23
N PHE A 625 -25.72 -12.06 -0.61
CA PHE A 625 -25.56 -13.39 -1.16
C PHE A 625 -25.80 -14.41 -0.03
N SER A 626 -26.87 -15.20 -0.13
CA SER A 626 -27.05 -16.37 0.73
C SER A 626 -25.99 -17.41 0.39
N TYR A 627 -25.33 -17.95 1.40
CA TYR A 627 -24.31 -19.01 1.32
C TYR A 627 -24.91 -20.37 0.97
#